data_c93f9ae3990056927e79f0b6da2b616a
#
_entry.id   c93f9ae3990056927e79f0b6da2b616a
#
_cell.length_a   1.000
_cell.length_b   1.000
_cell.length_c   1.000
_cell.angle_alpha   90.00
_cell.angle_beta   90.00
_cell.angle_gamma   90.00
#
_symmetry.space_group_name_H-M   'P 1'
#
loop_
_entity.id
_entity.type
_entity.pdbx_description
1 polymer ?
#
loop_
_entity_poly.entity_id
_entity_poly.type
_entity_poly.pdbx_seq_one_letter_code
_entity_poly.pdbx_strand_id
1 'polypeptide(L)'
;MAAPADSASPECPAAPSMPTDPDFLSCVLQPPAPSSSRPDADYAALRRLLLRRKPPSALQHRMDWRCNGKGYVAYRNFLLRRIDGGSAHSTPSNSGRWAASPGPALSEADSWSSLRDLRTNNSGLSRTLSISSKQSDTERHVRFAEPAYSFVGMHCIFDSCKTSVTILKFGRASSDLLAYGAADGNLTVCQVSEPPSVLQKLIGHSKNITDFDFSSNNQYIASCSLDKTVRVWEISKGTCIRVVYGVSSQLCICFHPVNNNLLLVGNANKEINAINFSTGRVISKLNFDDAVTALDIDHTGQLIFAGDAQGYIYTVSVNSHTGSLSRTHKNKSSKSKSPITTIQYRTFSLVARCPVLLSCAQDGNLSFFSITTDAKGYLTLISSLKLASRLQTIRASFCPLLSLEKGEFIVTGSEDANVYFYDLARPKNSCVNKLQGHGSPVIGVAWNHGENLLASSDSDGTVIVWKRAKTN
;
A
#
# COMPACT_ATOMS: atom_id res chain seq x y z
N MET A 1 48.59 -41.64 -33.14
CA MET A 1 47.91 -41.27 -34.39
C MET A 1 46.45 -41.35 -34.19
N ALA A 2 45.77 -40.23 -34.25
CA ALA A 2 44.40 -39.89 -34.49
C ALA A 2 44.02 -38.68 -33.62
N ALA A 3 43.69 -37.59 -34.25
CA ALA A 3 43.33 -36.32 -33.67
C ALA A 3 41.87 -36.35 -33.13
N PRO A 4 41.53 -35.54 -32.14
CA PRO A 4 40.18 -35.46 -31.62
C PRO A 4 39.32 -34.50 -32.43
N ALA A 5 38.03 -34.84 -32.54
CA ALA A 5 36.96 -34.10 -33.18
C ALA A 5 36.51 -32.93 -32.34
N ASP A 6 36.22 -31.82 -33.02
CA ASP A 6 35.64 -30.59 -32.53
C ASP A 6 34.22 -30.84 -31.91
N SER A 7 34.01 -30.37 -30.68
CA SER A 7 32.68 -30.24 -30.09
C SER A 7 32.17 -28.82 -30.33
N ALA A 8 31.27 -28.68 -31.28
CA ALA A 8 30.48 -27.47 -31.47
C ALA A 8 29.46 -27.30 -30.31
N SER A 9 29.52 -26.16 -29.64
CA SER A 9 28.52 -25.69 -28.72
C SER A 9 27.23 -25.28 -29.47
N PRO A 10 26.04 -25.58 -28.98
CA PRO A 10 24.80 -25.14 -29.60
C PRO A 10 24.57 -23.63 -29.36
N GLU A 11 24.47 -22.90 -30.46
CA GLU A 11 24.01 -21.52 -30.47
C GLU A 11 22.59 -21.39 -29.91
N CYS A 12 22.40 -20.51 -28.96
CA CYS A 12 21.07 -20.08 -28.50
C CYS A 12 20.35 -19.38 -29.65
N PRO A 13 19.07 -19.73 -29.94
CA PRO A 13 18.31 -19.00 -30.92
C PRO A 13 18.05 -17.57 -30.46
N ALA A 14 18.37 -16.61 -31.27
CA ALA A 14 18.09 -15.19 -31.05
C ALA A 14 16.59 -14.97 -30.86
N ALA A 15 16.25 -14.21 -29.83
CA ALA A 15 14.88 -13.80 -29.53
C ALA A 15 14.29 -13.06 -30.75
N PRO A 16 13.06 -13.34 -31.18
CA PRO A 16 12.46 -12.67 -32.32
C PRO A 16 12.36 -11.18 -32.06
N SER A 17 12.97 -10.38 -32.94
CA SER A 17 12.82 -8.93 -32.98
C SER A 17 11.35 -8.59 -33.25
N MET A 18 10.72 -7.88 -32.34
CA MET A 18 9.35 -7.39 -32.51
C MET A 18 9.29 -6.43 -33.71
N PRO A 19 8.30 -6.57 -34.58
CA PRO A 19 8.15 -5.65 -35.69
C PRO A 19 7.85 -4.24 -35.17
N THR A 20 8.68 -3.29 -35.60
CA THR A 20 8.53 -1.85 -35.32
C THR A 20 7.62 -1.18 -36.36
N ASP A 21 6.69 -1.91 -36.95
CA ASP A 21 5.82 -1.44 -38.00
C ASP A 21 4.82 -0.41 -37.45
N PRO A 22 4.80 0.85 -37.94
CA PRO A 22 3.85 1.86 -37.57
C PRO A 22 2.40 1.46 -37.86
N ASP A 23 2.17 0.60 -38.84
CA ASP A 23 0.82 0.09 -39.17
C ASP A 23 0.27 -0.87 -38.10
N PHE A 24 1.14 -1.63 -37.41
CA PHE A 24 0.73 -2.45 -36.28
C PHE A 24 0.22 -1.60 -35.11
N LEU A 25 0.83 -0.45 -34.86
CA LEU A 25 0.40 0.49 -33.83
C LEU A 25 -0.92 1.17 -34.21
N SER A 26 -1.18 1.44 -35.49
CA SER A 26 -2.45 2.01 -35.95
C SER A 26 -3.61 1.00 -35.80
N CYS A 27 -3.37 -0.28 -36.06
CA CYS A 27 -4.36 -1.35 -35.84
C CYS A 27 -4.69 -1.57 -34.37
N VAL A 28 -3.69 -1.47 -33.46
CA VAL A 28 -3.90 -1.64 -32.02
C VAL A 28 -4.59 -0.43 -31.38
N LEU A 29 -4.42 0.76 -31.99
CA LEU A 29 -5.02 2.00 -31.51
C LEU A 29 -6.36 2.35 -32.18
N GLN A 30 -6.77 1.61 -33.22
CA GLN A 30 -8.12 1.75 -33.78
C GLN A 30 -9.15 1.21 -32.80
N PRO A 31 -10.28 1.95 -32.58
CA PRO A 31 -11.35 1.43 -31.75
C PRO A 31 -11.92 0.16 -32.40
N PRO A 32 -12.13 -0.91 -31.63
CA PRO A 32 -12.75 -2.13 -32.16
C PRO A 32 -14.14 -1.82 -32.69
N ALA A 33 -14.49 -2.46 -33.81
CA ALA A 33 -15.82 -2.43 -34.34
C ALA A 33 -16.83 -2.91 -33.29
N PRO A 34 -18.06 -2.40 -33.24
CA PRO A 34 -19.00 -2.53 -32.12
C PRO A 34 -19.59 -3.93 -31.87
N SER A 35 -18.91 -4.99 -32.23
CA SER A 35 -19.45 -6.36 -32.18
C SER A 35 -18.59 -7.42 -31.46
N SER A 36 -17.81 -7.09 -30.45
CA SER A 36 -17.24 -8.15 -29.62
C SER A 36 -17.11 -7.75 -28.14
N SER A 37 -17.79 -8.49 -27.35
CA SER A 37 -17.88 -8.47 -25.92
C SER A 37 -16.57 -8.88 -25.24
N ARG A 38 -15.63 -7.96 -25.00
CA ARG A 38 -14.64 -7.98 -23.90
C ARG A 38 -13.79 -6.71 -23.87
N PRO A 39 -14.23 -5.62 -23.21
CA PRO A 39 -13.42 -4.41 -23.05
C PRO A 39 -12.19 -4.62 -22.16
N ASP A 40 -12.13 -5.71 -21.37
CA ASP A 40 -11.08 -5.94 -20.39
C ASP A 40 -9.74 -6.41 -20.99
N ALA A 41 -9.77 -7.13 -22.11
CA ALA A 41 -8.56 -7.65 -22.77
C ALA A 41 -7.75 -6.54 -23.46
N ASP A 42 -8.45 -5.63 -24.12
CA ASP A 42 -7.84 -4.52 -24.86
C ASP A 42 -7.25 -3.48 -23.92
N TYR A 43 -7.90 -3.23 -22.79
CA TYR A 43 -7.40 -2.38 -21.71
C TYR A 43 -6.09 -2.95 -21.11
N ALA A 44 -6.07 -4.23 -20.80
CA ALA A 44 -4.89 -4.87 -20.25
C ALA A 44 -3.71 -4.88 -21.25
N ALA A 45 -4.00 -5.09 -22.55
CA ALA A 45 -3.00 -5.05 -23.60
C ALA A 45 -2.41 -3.64 -23.81
N LEU A 46 -3.27 -2.62 -23.88
CA LEU A 46 -2.82 -1.23 -24.05
C LEU A 46 -2.06 -0.73 -22.83
N ARG A 47 -2.47 -1.14 -21.64
CA ARG A 47 -1.78 -0.84 -20.39
C ARG A 47 -0.40 -1.47 -20.33
N ARG A 48 -0.24 -2.75 -20.76
CA ARG A 48 1.07 -3.41 -20.89
C ARG A 48 1.96 -2.67 -21.87
N LEU A 49 1.40 -2.20 -22.99
CA LEU A 49 2.11 -1.41 -24.00
C LEU A 49 2.60 -0.06 -23.45
N LEU A 50 1.75 0.67 -22.75
CA LEU A 50 2.10 1.95 -22.11
C LEU A 50 3.18 1.78 -21.02
N LEU A 51 3.14 0.68 -20.25
CA LEU A 51 4.16 0.36 -19.26
C LEU A 51 5.50 -0.05 -19.88
N ARG A 52 5.49 -0.70 -21.08
CA ARG A 52 6.70 -1.09 -21.83
C ARG A 52 7.37 0.07 -22.57
N ARG A 53 6.64 1.13 -22.88
CA ARG A 53 7.15 2.29 -23.65
C ARG A 53 7.99 3.28 -22.85
N LYS A 54 8.70 2.86 -21.82
CA LYS A 54 9.74 3.71 -21.21
C LYS A 54 11.02 3.62 -22.05
N PRO A 55 11.41 4.65 -22.82
CA PRO A 55 12.70 4.65 -23.48
C PRO A 55 13.81 4.67 -22.42
N PRO A 56 14.85 3.82 -22.56
CA PRO A 56 15.89 3.71 -21.54
C PRO A 56 16.84 4.91 -21.43
N SER A 57 16.71 5.94 -22.27
CA SER A 57 17.77 6.94 -22.45
C SER A 57 17.36 8.41 -22.50
N ALA A 58 16.16 8.82 -22.07
CA ALA A 58 15.79 10.23 -22.06
C ALA A 58 15.76 10.83 -20.66
N LEU A 59 16.92 11.24 -20.16
CA LEU A 59 17.08 11.92 -18.86
C LEU A 59 16.41 13.32 -18.79
N GLN A 60 16.09 13.94 -19.92
CA GLN A 60 15.57 15.31 -19.99
C GLN A 60 14.04 15.45 -19.92
N HIS A 61 13.25 14.39 -20.19
CA HIS A 61 11.80 14.45 -20.09
C HIS A 61 11.22 13.79 -18.83
N ARG A 62 12.04 13.53 -17.79
CA ARG A 62 11.65 12.84 -16.55
C ARG A 62 10.87 13.68 -15.54
N MET A 63 10.68 14.97 -15.80
CA MET A 63 10.01 15.86 -14.82
C MET A 63 8.51 15.60 -14.72
N ASP A 64 7.86 15.19 -15.81
CA ASP A 64 6.39 14.99 -15.84
C ASP A 64 5.94 13.61 -15.33
N TRP A 65 6.87 12.68 -15.14
CA TRP A 65 6.60 11.30 -14.70
C TRP A 65 6.97 11.05 -13.24
N ARG A 66 7.30 12.08 -12.50
CA ARG A 66 7.59 11.94 -11.06
C ARG A 66 6.33 11.57 -10.30
N CYS A 67 6.03 10.26 -10.27
CA CYS A 67 5.18 9.59 -9.28
C CYS A 67 3.78 10.15 -9.09
N ASN A 68 3.27 10.93 -10.01
CA ASN A 68 1.96 11.55 -9.88
C ASN A 68 0.84 10.75 -10.56
N GLY A 69 1.14 9.76 -11.39
CA GLY A 69 0.15 8.93 -12.09
C GLY A 69 -0.83 9.69 -12.99
N LYS A 70 -0.60 10.99 -13.25
CA LYS A 70 -1.57 11.84 -13.99
C LYS A 70 -1.95 11.24 -15.35
N GLY A 71 -0.99 10.70 -16.08
CA GLY A 71 -1.27 10.06 -17.39
C GLY A 71 -2.18 8.85 -17.27
N TYR A 72 -1.99 8.02 -16.24
CA TYR A 72 -2.83 6.85 -16.00
C TYR A 72 -4.23 7.24 -15.53
N VAL A 73 -4.35 8.18 -14.60
CA VAL A 73 -5.65 8.68 -14.12
C VAL A 73 -6.44 9.33 -15.25
N ALA A 74 -5.80 10.15 -16.08
CA ALA A 74 -6.43 10.77 -17.24
C ALA A 74 -6.93 9.72 -18.24
N TYR A 75 -6.13 8.69 -18.50
CA TYR A 75 -6.48 7.60 -19.40
C TYR A 75 -7.60 6.73 -18.82
N ARG A 76 -7.55 6.37 -17.55
CA ARG A 76 -8.61 5.64 -16.87
C ARG A 76 -9.95 6.41 -16.91
N ASN A 77 -9.93 7.71 -16.60
CA ASN A 77 -11.12 8.56 -16.66
C ASN A 77 -11.67 8.68 -18.08
N PHE A 78 -10.81 8.73 -19.09
CA PHE A 78 -11.21 8.68 -20.50
C PHE A 78 -11.95 7.38 -20.84
N LEU A 79 -11.41 6.22 -20.40
CA LEU A 79 -12.05 4.92 -20.63
C LEU A 79 -13.40 4.80 -19.91
N LEU A 80 -13.49 5.23 -18.65
CA LEU A 80 -14.74 5.20 -17.88
C LEU A 80 -15.83 6.06 -18.53
N ARG A 81 -15.51 7.28 -18.97
CA ARG A 81 -16.46 8.15 -19.70
C ARG A 81 -16.96 7.54 -21.00
N ARG A 82 -16.17 6.67 -21.63
CA ARG A 82 -16.54 5.99 -22.89
C ARG A 82 -17.48 4.81 -22.65
N ILE A 83 -17.41 4.18 -21.48
CA ILE A 83 -18.30 3.08 -21.08
C ILE A 83 -19.70 3.64 -20.73
N ASP A 84 -19.76 4.79 -20.07
CA ASP A 84 -21.03 5.44 -19.69
C ASP A 84 -21.72 6.15 -20.86
N GLY A 85 -21.02 6.45 -21.96
CA GLY A 85 -21.55 7.14 -23.16
C GLY A 85 -22.29 6.25 -24.17
N GLY A 86 -22.42 4.95 -23.90
CA GLY A 86 -22.99 3.95 -24.83
C GLY A 86 -24.51 3.84 -24.88
N SER A 87 -25.26 4.70 -24.21
CA SER A 87 -26.73 4.63 -24.20
C SER A 87 -27.38 6.01 -24.22
N ALA A 88 -27.39 6.66 -25.41
CA ALA A 88 -28.43 7.65 -25.72
C ALA A 88 -28.49 7.84 -27.24
N HIS A 89 -29.44 7.20 -27.86
CA HIS A 89 -29.98 7.60 -29.16
C HIS A 89 -30.70 8.95 -28.99
N SER A 90 -30.22 10.00 -29.63
CA SER A 90 -31.05 11.14 -30.00
C SER A 90 -30.55 11.77 -31.28
N THR A 91 -31.49 11.86 -32.23
CA THR A 91 -31.43 12.40 -33.56
C THR A 91 -30.98 13.88 -33.59
N PRO A 92 -30.35 14.32 -34.70
CA PRO A 92 -29.99 15.74 -34.87
C PRO A 92 -31.15 16.57 -35.38
N SER A 93 -31.52 17.59 -34.66
CA SER A 93 -32.29 18.69 -35.21
C SER A 93 -31.46 19.95 -35.29
N ASN A 94 -31.43 20.46 -36.49
CA ASN A 94 -30.79 21.68 -36.97
C ASN A 94 -31.42 22.92 -36.33
N SER A 95 -30.63 23.88 -35.88
CA SER A 95 -30.74 25.31 -36.15
C SER A 95 -30.20 26.17 -34.99
N GLY A 96 -29.50 27.26 -35.36
CA GLY A 96 -29.37 28.45 -34.52
C GLY A 96 -27.93 28.83 -34.12
N ARG A 97 -27.32 29.64 -34.99
CA ARG A 97 -26.21 30.54 -34.67
C ARG A 97 -26.52 31.37 -33.42
N TRP A 98 -25.66 31.37 -32.43
CA TRP A 98 -25.39 32.56 -31.59
C TRP A 98 -23.92 32.60 -31.16
N ALA A 99 -23.43 33.85 -31.10
CA ALA A 99 -22.04 34.24 -31.02
C ALA A 99 -21.33 33.79 -29.73
N ALA A 100 -20.05 33.54 -29.87
CA ALA A 100 -19.10 33.30 -28.82
C ALA A 100 -18.87 34.60 -28.02
N SER A 101 -18.92 34.47 -26.68
CA SER A 101 -18.14 35.30 -25.78
C SER A 101 -17.21 34.42 -24.98
N PRO A 102 -15.93 34.79 -24.84
CA PRO A 102 -14.94 33.92 -24.18
C PRO A 102 -15.09 34.08 -22.67
N GLY A 103 -15.48 33.01 -22.00
CA GLY A 103 -15.30 32.88 -20.56
C GLY A 103 -13.83 32.59 -20.22
N PRO A 104 -13.34 33.09 -19.09
CA PRO A 104 -11.90 32.99 -18.78
C PRO A 104 -11.47 31.56 -18.57
N ALA A 105 -10.42 31.15 -19.29
CA ALA A 105 -9.70 29.95 -19.03
C ALA A 105 -9.06 30.06 -17.66
N LEU A 106 -9.50 29.26 -16.71
CA LEU A 106 -8.81 29.05 -15.44
C LEU A 106 -7.50 28.33 -15.77
N SER A 107 -6.40 29.07 -15.74
CA SER A 107 -5.05 28.55 -15.93
C SER A 107 -4.69 27.63 -14.74
N GLU A 108 -4.18 26.45 -15.06
CA GLU A 108 -3.67 25.45 -14.09
C GLU A 108 -2.51 25.96 -13.20
N ALA A 109 -2.14 27.24 -13.31
CA ALA A 109 -1.09 27.88 -12.52
C ALA A 109 -1.51 28.25 -11.09
N ASP A 110 -2.80 28.41 -10.81
CA ASP A 110 -3.27 28.91 -9.52
C ASP A 110 -3.32 27.85 -8.40
N SER A 111 -3.25 26.58 -8.75
CA SER A 111 -3.18 25.48 -7.75
C SER A 111 -1.84 25.37 -7.02
N TRP A 112 -0.78 26.04 -7.51
CA TRP A 112 0.56 26.00 -6.91
C TRP A 112 0.90 27.23 -6.08
N SER A 113 0.21 28.33 -6.25
CA SER A 113 0.41 29.55 -5.47
C SER A 113 -0.07 29.41 -4.03
N SER A 114 -1.12 28.62 -3.80
CA SER A 114 -1.71 28.41 -2.48
C SER A 114 -0.77 27.70 -1.48
N LEU A 115 0.26 26.98 -1.96
CA LEU A 115 1.30 26.36 -1.11
C LEU A 115 2.51 27.27 -0.85
N ARG A 116 2.62 28.41 -1.55
CA ARG A 116 3.69 29.39 -1.31
C ARG A 116 3.33 30.41 -0.25
N ASP A 117 2.05 30.75 -0.09
CA ASP A 117 1.59 31.79 0.83
C ASP A 117 1.62 31.38 2.31
N LEU A 118 1.80 30.09 2.61
CA LEU A 118 2.01 29.60 3.98
C LEU A 118 3.44 29.79 4.51
N ARG A 119 4.36 30.38 3.71
CA ARG A 119 5.77 30.60 4.09
C ARG A 119 6.13 32.02 4.50
N THR A 120 5.23 32.99 4.43
CA THR A 120 5.59 34.42 4.58
C THR A 120 4.91 35.18 5.70
N ASN A 121 4.43 34.53 6.76
CA ASN A 121 3.96 35.26 7.94
C ASN A 121 4.80 34.94 9.17
N ASN A 122 6.04 35.39 9.19
CA ASN A 122 6.80 35.73 10.41
C ASN A 122 8.06 36.49 10.03
N SER A 123 7.97 37.78 9.92
CA SER A 123 9.10 38.70 10.22
C SER A 123 8.62 40.14 10.28
N GLY A 124 8.40 40.63 11.46
CA GLY A 124 8.55 42.04 11.74
C GLY A 124 9.97 42.24 12.25
N LEU A 125 10.69 43.12 11.61
CA LEU A 125 11.50 44.20 12.10
C LEU A 125 12.67 44.51 11.16
N SER A 126 12.57 45.68 10.63
CA SER A 126 13.48 46.40 9.76
C SER A 126 14.87 46.67 10.40
N ARG A 127 15.90 46.67 9.56
CA ARG A 127 16.92 47.71 9.53
C ARG A 127 17.61 47.75 8.17
N THR A 128 17.49 48.90 7.53
CA THR A 128 18.20 49.40 6.36
C THR A 128 19.70 49.48 6.60
N LEU A 129 20.48 48.98 5.64
CA LEU A 129 21.77 49.56 5.26
C LEU A 129 22.06 49.21 3.80
N SER A 130 22.11 50.25 3.00
CA SER A 130 22.58 50.26 1.61
C SER A 130 24.10 50.15 1.54
N ILE A 131 24.64 49.29 0.66
CA ILE A 131 25.93 49.49 -0.01
C ILE A 131 25.94 48.74 -1.34
N SER A 132 26.45 49.43 -2.32
CA SER A 132 26.55 49.22 -3.75
C SER A 132 27.30 47.98 -4.25
N SER A 133 26.79 47.47 -5.37
CA SER A 133 27.46 46.94 -6.59
C SER A 133 28.75 46.13 -6.46
N LYS A 134 28.63 44.82 -6.91
CA LYS A 134 29.45 44.26 -7.99
C LYS A 134 28.82 42.97 -8.52
N GLN A 135 28.60 42.99 -9.81
CA GLN A 135 28.22 41.81 -10.60
C GLN A 135 29.28 40.71 -10.49
N SER A 136 28.87 39.52 -10.17
CA SER A 136 29.51 38.30 -10.62
C SER A 136 28.40 37.24 -10.76
N ASP A 137 28.13 36.90 -11.99
CA ASP A 137 27.25 35.81 -12.41
C ASP A 137 27.79 34.50 -11.84
N THR A 138 27.20 34.07 -10.75
CA THR A 138 27.28 32.66 -10.33
C THR A 138 25.85 32.16 -10.24
N GLU A 139 25.44 31.46 -11.28
CA GLU A 139 24.22 30.68 -11.28
C GLU A 139 24.22 29.74 -10.05
N ARG A 140 23.57 30.21 -8.98
CA ARG A 140 23.23 29.33 -7.86
C ARG A 140 22.15 28.38 -8.35
N HIS A 141 22.57 27.24 -8.84
CA HIS A 141 21.67 26.08 -8.91
C HIS A 141 21.07 25.85 -7.53
N VAL A 142 19.86 26.35 -7.31
CA VAL A 142 19.04 25.95 -6.18
C VAL A 142 18.79 24.45 -6.37
N ARG A 143 19.63 23.64 -5.76
CA ARG A 143 19.36 22.19 -5.65
C ARG A 143 18.10 22.08 -4.80
N PHE A 144 16.95 21.88 -5.46
CA PHE A 144 15.75 21.44 -4.76
C PHE A 144 16.11 20.12 -4.08
N ALA A 145 16.11 20.12 -2.75
CA ALA A 145 16.29 18.88 -2.00
C ALA A 145 15.24 17.88 -2.47
N GLU A 146 15.68 16.74 -2.95
CA GLU A 146 14.75 15.67 -3.34
C GLU A 146 13.92 15.27 -2.12
N PRO A 147 12.61 14.98 -2.31
CA PRO A 147 11.77 14.48 -1.21
C PRO A 147 12.42 13.25 -0.58
N ALA A 148 12.34 13.12 0.74
CA ALA A 148 12.96 12.03 1.50
C ALA A 148 12.59 10.64 0.97
N TYR A 149 11.38 10.50 0.39
CA TYR A 149 10.90 9.30 -0.31
C TYR A 149 10.54 9.66 -1.74
N SER A 150 11.48 9.52 -2.66
CA SER A 150 11.26 9.68 -4.09
C SER A 150 10.92 8.32 -4.74
N PHE A 151 10.05 8.36 -5.73
CA PHE A 151 9.63 7.18 -6.49
C PHE A 151 9.92 7.38 -7.98
N VAL A 152 10.35 6.31 -8.64
CA VAL A 152 10.54 6.31 -10.10
C VAL A 152 9.21 6.36 -10.83
N GLY A 153 8.17 5.77 -10.22
CA GLY A 153 6.82 5.70 -10.76
C GLY A 153 6.11 4.40 -10.39
N MET A 154 5.03 4.12 -11.09
CA MET A 154 4.30 2.86 -10.96
C MET A 154 5.12 1.72 -11.58
N HIS A 155 5.36 0.67 -10.82
CA HIS A 155 6.04 -0.55 -11.27
C HIS A 155 5.06 -1.46 -12.01
N CYS A 156 3.95 -1.81 -11.35
CA CYS A 156 2.87 -2.58 -11.97
C CYS A 156 1.53 -2.24 -11.32
N ILE A 157 0.44 -2.67 -11.95
CA ILE A 157 -0.92 -2.45 -11.47
C ILE A 157 -1.72 -3.74 -11.65
N PHE A 158 -2.49 -4.13 -10.64
CA PHE A 158 -3.46 -5.22 -10.70
C PHE A 158 -4.86 -4.63 -10.54
N ASP A 159 -5.73 -4.84 -11.52
CA ASP A 159 -7.11 -4.31 -11.56
C ASP A 159 -8.15 -5.41 -11.88
N SER A 160 -7.75 -6.66 -11.72
CA SER A 160 -8.63 -7.80 -11.98
C SER A 160 -9.69 -8.02 -10.88
N CYS A 161 -9.56 -7.33 -9.75
CA CYS A 161 -10.56 -7.36 -8.69
C CYS A 161 -11.64 -6.32 -8.98
N LYS A 162 -12.93 -6.74 -8.87
CA LYS A 162 -14.09 -5.86 -9.11
C LYS A 162 -14.68 -5.29 -7.82
N THR A 163 -14.14 -5.68 -6.67
CA THR A 163 -14.61 -5.28 -5.36
C THR A 163 -13.47 -4.62 -4.58
N SER A 164 -13.83 -3.92 -3.52
CA SER A 164 -12.86 -3.25 -2.66
C SER A 164 -11.78 -4.20 -2.17
N VAL A 165 -10.51 -3.82 -2.32
CA VAL A 165 -9.38 -4.52 -1.71
C VAL A 165 -9.22 -4.03 -0.29
N THR A 166 -9.58 -4.88 0.67
CA THR A 166 -9.64 -4.55 2.10
C THR A 166 -8.29 -4.59 2.79
N ILE A 167 -7.39 -5.44 2.29
CA ILE A 167 -6.04 -5.62 2.85
C ILE A 167 -5.07 -6.11 1.80
N LEU A 168 -3.81 -5.69 1.91
CA LEU A 168 -2.70 -6.17 1.11
C LEU A 168 -1.45 -6.32 1.98
N LYS A 169 -0.64 -7.34 1.71
CA LYS A 169 0.66 -7.57 2.37
C LYS A 169 1.63 -8.20 1.39
N PHE A 170 2.91 -7.85 1.53
CA PHE A 170 4.00 -8.58 0.86
C PHE A 170 4.39 -9.82 1.66
N GLY A 171 4.97 -10.79 0.95
CA GLY A 171 5.56 -11.97 1.57
C GLY A 171 6.72 -11.63 2.51
N ARG A 172 6.92 -12.44 3.54
CA ARG A 172 7.96 -12.21 4.55
C ARG A 172 9.37 -12.59 4.09
N ALA A 173 9.47 -13.63 3.24
CA ALA A 173 10.76 -14.16 2.76
C ALA A 173 11.07 -13.77 1.31
N SER A 174 10.17 -13.08 0.61
CA SER A 174 10.36 -12.69 -0.79
C SER A 174 9.90 -11.26 -1.01
N SER A 175 10.70 -10.50 -1.73
CA SER A 175 10.38 -9.12 -2.09
C SER A 175 9.34 -9.01 -3.19
N ASP A 176 9.10 -10.09 -3.95
CA ASP A 176 8.32 -10.07 -5.17
C ASP A 176 6.94 -10.72 -5.02
N LEU A 177 6.66 -11.31 -3.86
CA LEU A 177 5.39 -11.93 -3.57
C LEU A 177 4.45 -10.93 -2.90
N LEU A 178 3.32 -10.62 -3.53
CA LEU A 178 2.28 -9.74 -3.02
C LEU A 178 0.96 -10.52 -2.95
N ALA A 179 0.22 -10.39 -1.85
CA ALA A 179 -1.15 -10.85 -1.81
C ALA A 179 -2.10 -9.72 -1.41
N TYR A 180 -3.36 -9.84 -1.81
CA TYR A 180 -4.43 -8.93 -1.42
C TYR A 180 -5.75 -9.66 -1.26
N GLY A 181 -6.45 -9.30 -0.19
CA GLY A 181 -7.78 -9.80 0.15
C GLY A 181 -8.85 -8.78 -0.22
N ALA A 182 -9.99 -9.26 -0.69
CA ALA A 182 -11.06 -8.44 -1.20
C ALA A 182 -12.40 -8.64 -0.46
N ALA A 183 -13.32 -7.72 -0.67
CA ALA A 183 -14.64 -7.73 -0.07
C ALA A 183 -15.53 -8.87 -0.57
N ASP A 184 -15.22 -9.45 -1.73
CA ASP A 184 -15.91 -10.65 -2.27
C ASP A 184 -15.46 -11.98 -1.64
N GLY A 185 -14.50 -11.96 -0.71
CA GLY A 185 -13.96 -13.15 -0.06
C GLY A 185 -12.83 -13.83 -0.84
N ASN A 186 -12.36 -13.25 -1.93
CA ASN A 186 -11.23 -13.77 -2.69
C ASN A 186 -9.90 -13.22 -2.18
N LEU A 187 -8.90 -14.09 -2.09
CA LEU A 187 -7.52 -13.73 -1.79
C LEU A 187 -6.68 -14.02 -3.04
N THR A 188 -6.06 -12.98 -3.59
CA THR A 188 -5.24 -13.09 -4.79
C THR A 188 -3.76 -12.98 -4.42
N VAL A 189 -2.96 -13.92 -4.92
CA VAL A 189 -1.50 -13.94 -4.76
C VAL A 189 -0.85 -13.61 -6.09
N CYS A 190 0.03 -12.62 -6.09
CA CYS A 190 0.66 -12.08 -7.29
C CYS A 190 2.18 -12.09 -7.14
N GLN A 191 2.87 -12.23 -8.26
CA GLN A 191 4.29 -11.93 -8.39
C GLN A 191 4.44 -10.56 -9.04
N VAL A 192 5.23 -9.67 -8.40
CA VAL A 192 5.45 -8.30 -8.87
C VAL A 192 6.73 -8.14 -9.67
N SER A 193 7.59 -9.18 -9.78
CA SER A 193 8.73 -9.22 -10.70
C SER A 193 8.27 -9.10 -12.16
N GLU A 194 9.16 -8.65 -13.04
CA GLU A 194 8.84 -8.48 -14.47
C GLU A 194 9.00 -9.81 -15.23
N PRO A 195 7.93 -10.27 -15.93
CA PRO A 195 6.59 -9.69 -16.08
C PRO A 195 5.70 -9.95 -14.85
N PRO A 196 4.93 -8.94 -14.36
CA PRO A 196 4.04 -9.14 -13.24
C PRO A 196 2.90 -10.09 -13.59
N SER A 197 2.58 -10.99 -12.67
CA SER A 197 1.57 -12.03 -12.91
C SER A 197 0.76 -12.35 -11.66
N VAL A 198 -0.47 -12.83 -11.87
CA VAL A 198 -1.28 -13.45 -10.82
C VAL A 198 -0.86 -14.91 -10.74
N LEU A 199 -0.35 -15.33 -9.57
CA LEU A 199 0.07 -16.71 -9.33
C LEU A 199 -1.13 -17.58 -8.98
N GLN A 200 -1.93 -17.15 -7.99
CA GLN A 200 -3.05 -17.93 -7.46
C GLN A 200 -4.23 -17.03 -7.11
N LYS A 201 -5.45 -17.56 -7.28
CA LYS A 201 -6.68 -17.01 -6.71
C LYS A 201 -7.22 -18.01 -5.71
N LEU A 202 -7.18 -17.67 -4.44
CA LEU A 202 -7.60 -18.51 -3.33
C LEU A 202 -9.07 -18.19 -3.03
N ILE A 203 -9.96 -19.08 -3.51
CA ILE A 203 -11.42 -18.91 -3.46
C ILE A 203 -11.98 -19.84 -2.39
N GLY A 204 -12.84 -19.31 -1.51
CA GLY A 204 -13.47 -20.13 -0.49
C GLY A 204 -14.18 -19.39 0.62
N HIS A 205 -13.68 -18.20 1.05
CA HIS A 205 -14.44 -17.36 1.96
C HIS A 205 -15.73 -16.86 1.30
N SER A 206 -16.82 -16.80 2.08
CA SER A 206 -18.13 -16.37 1.60
C SER A 206 -18.45 -14.91 1.90
N LYS A 207 -17.56 -14.21 2.63
CA LYS A 207 -17.64 -12.79 2.99
C LYS A 207 -16.27 -12.15 2.95
N ASN A 208 -16.23 -10.82 3.17
CA ASN A 208 -15.03 -10.01 3.18
C ASN A 208 -13.89 -10.68 3.93
N ILE A 209 -12.71 -10.67 3.34
CA ILE A 209 -11.46 -10.95 4.02
C ILE A 209 -11.10 -9.72 4.85
N THR A 210 -11.00 -9.88 6.16
CA THR A 210 -10.68 -8.79 7.09
C THR A 210 -9.19 -8.61 7.29
N ASP A 211 -8.46 -9.74 7.30
CA ASP A 211 -7.01 -9.76 7.43
C ASP A 211 -6.44 -11.11 6.92
N PHE A 212 -5.18 -11.13 6.60
CA PHE A 212 -4.42 -12.35 6.32
C PHE A 212 -2.94 -12.13 6.66
N ASP A 213 -2.20 -13.22 6.80
CA ASP A 213 -0.77 -13.16 7.03
C ASP A 213 -0.04 -14.31 6.32
N PHE A 214 1.22 -14.08 5.97
CA PHE A 214 2.12 -15.08 5.43
C PHE A 214 2.84 -15.83 6.53
N SER A 215 3.06 -17.14 6.35
CA SER A 215 4.04 -17.88 7.14
C SER A 215 5.45 -17.33 6.92
N SER A 216 6.38 -17.56 7.86
CA SER A 216 7.73 -17.01 7.79
C SER A 216 8.50 -17.43 6.52
N ASN A 217 8.19 -18.63 5.98
CA ASN A 217 8.80 -19.19 4.77
C ASN A 217 7.99 -18.95 3.48
N ASN A 218 6.90 -18.16 3.54
CA ASN A 218 5.97 -17.92 2.42
C ASN A 218 5.36 -19.18 1.79
N GLN A 219 5.32 -20.32 2.48
CA GLN A 219 4.65 -21.52 1.97
C GLN A 219 3.14 -21.47 2.16
N TYR A 220 2.70 -20.81 3.24
CA TYR A 220 1.30 -20.74 3.63
C TYR A 220 0.82 -19.30 3.80
N ILE A 221 -0.46 -19.09 3.55
CA ILE A 221 -1.20 -17.90 3.94
C ILE A 221 -2.32 -18.34 4.87
N ALA A 222 -2.48 -17.64 5.99
CA ALA A 222 -3.66 -17.76 6.83
C ALA A 222 -4.53 -16.52 6.65
N SER A 223 -5.82 -16.67 6.36
CA SER A 223 -6.78 -15.59 6.19
C SER A 223 -7.94 -15.71 7.16
N CYS A 224 -8.47 -14.58 7.58
CA CYS A 224 -9.65 -14.49 8.41
C CYS A 224 -10.73 -13.63 7.72
N SER A 225 -12.01 -13.90 8.04
CA SER A 225 -13.13 -13.30 7.34
C SER A 225 -14.34 -13.06 8.25
N LEU A 226 -15.22 -12.18 7.78
CA LEU A 226 -16.54 -11.95 8.37
C LEU A 226 -17.46 -13.19 8.23
N ASP A 227 -17.06 -14.21 7.47
CA ASP A 227 -17.75 -15.50 7.38
C ASP A 227 -17.55 -16.39 8.62
N LYS A 228 -16.86 -15.89 9.64
CA LYS A 228 -16.53 -16.54 10.91
C LYS A 228 -15.50 -17.67 10.79
N THR A 229 -14.80 -17.78 9.64
CA THR A 229 -13.79 -18.81 9.44
C THR A 229 -12.39 -18.22 9.37
N VAL A 230 -11.42 -19.04 9.79
CA VAL A 230 -10.01 -18.87 9.47
C VAL A 230 -9.65 -19.98 8.47
N ARG A 231 -9.00 -19.60 7.38
CA ARG A 231 -8.55 -20.56 6.37
C ARG A 231 -7.05 -20.50 6.21
N VAL A 232 -6.42 -21.66 6.05
CA VAL A 232 -5.00 -21.77 5.74
C VAL A 232 -4.84 -22.37 4.36
N TRP A 233 -4.02 -21.69 3.56
CA TRP A 233 -3.84 -22.00 2.15
C TRP A 233 -2.38 -22.36 1.89
N GLU A 234 -2.15 -23.39 1.09
CA GLU A 234 -0.85 -23.71 0.53
C GLU A 234 -0.69 -22.93 -0.78
N ILE A 235 0.28 -22.02 -0.84
CA ILE A 235 0.43 -21.08 -1.97
C ILE A 235 0.78 -21.81 -3.25
N SER A 236 1.69 -22.80 -3.18
CA SER A 236 2.17 -23.54 -4.35
C SER A 236 1.04 -24.28 -5.09
N LYS A 237 0.07 -24.82 -4.34
CA LYS A 237 -1.06 -25.58 -4.88
C LYS A 237 -2.32 -24.74 -5.06
N GLY A 238 -2.41 -23.57 -4.45
CA GLY A 238 -3.62 -22.75 -4.43
C GLY A 238 -4.79 -23.38 -3.69
N THR A 239 -4.54 -24.36 -2.79
CA THR A 239 -5.57 -25.14 -2.10
C THR A 239 -5.73 -24.75 -0.65
N CYS A 240 -6.96 -24.76 -0.15
CA CYS A 240 -7.26 -24.60 1.26
C CYS A 240 -6.97 -25.92 2.00
N ILE A 241 -5.93 -25.91 2.85
CA ILE A 241 -5.52 -27.11 3.60
C ILE A 241 -6.19 -27.20 4.98
N ARG A 242 -6.70 -26.08 5.50
CA ARG A 242 -7.35 -26.04 6.82
C ARG A 242 -8.47 -25.00 6.84
N VAL A 243 -9.58 -25.34 7.48
CA VAL A 243 -10.65 -24.41 7.84
C VAL A 243 -10.90 -24.53 9.34
N VAL A 244 -10.85 -23.41 10.05
CA VAL A 244 -11.19 -23.31 11.46
C VAL A 244 -12.45 -22.47 11.59
N TYR A 245 -13.50 -23.03 12.15
CA TYR A 245 -14.77 -22.34 12.35
C TYR A 245 -14.77 -21.61 13.70
N GLY A 246 -15.14 -20.34 13.68
CA GLY A 246 -15.31 -19.50 14.85
C GLY A 246 -16.78 -19.25 15.15
N VAL A 247 -17.05 -18.80 16.37
CA VAL A 247 -18.40 -18.41 16.81
C VAL A 247 -18.81 -17.05 16.22
N SER A 248 -17.86 -16.14 16.05
CA SER A 248 -18.06 -14.77 15.57
C SER A 248 -17.17 -14.44 14.38
N SER A 249 -17.37 -13.26 13.78
CA SER A 249 -16.52 -12.74 12.72
C SER A 249 -15.06 -12.66 13.18
N GLN A 250 -14.15 -13.13 12.35
CA GLN A 250 -12.71 -13.04 12.58
C GLN A 250 -12.23 -11.71 11.99
N LEU A 251 -11.46 -10.91 12.75
CA LEU A 251 -11.16 -9.54 12.38
C LEU A 251 -9.69 -9.30 12.03
N CYS A 252 -8.76 -9.97 12.72
CA CYS A 252 -7.34 -9.84 12.49
C CYS A 252 -6.61 -11.15 12.77
N ILE A 253 -5.47 -11.36 12.10
CA ILE A 253 -4.70 -12.61 12.18
C ILE A 253 -3.22 -12.33 12.00
N CYS A 254 -2.38 -13.07 12.72
CA CYS A 254 -0.94 -13.10 12.47
C CYS A 254 -0.35 -14.49 12.73
N PHE A 255 0.68 -14.86 11.97
CA PHE A 255 1.54 -15.99 12.27
C PHE A 255 2.53 -15.61 13.37
N HIS A 256 2.77 -16.54 14.27
CA HIS A 256 3.87 -16.38 15.23
C HIS A 256 5.22 -16.43 14.47
N PRO A 257 6.13 -15.45 14.69
CA PRO A 257 7.33 -15.31 13.87
C PRO A 257 8.33 -16.46 14.00
N VAL A 258 8.38 -17.11 15.16
CA VAL A 258 9.31 -18.20 15.46
C VAL A 258 8.64 -19.57 15.35
N ASN A 259 7.39 -19.69 15.83
CA ASN A 259 6.63 -20.95 15.79
C ASN A 259 5.63 -20.92 14.64
N ASN A 260 6.03 -21.40 13.46
CA ASN A 260 5.17 -21.44 12.26
C ASN A 260 3.88 -22.26 12.44
N ASN A 261 3.74 -23.01 13.52
CA ASN A 261 2.54 -23.80 13.79
C ASN A 261 1.51 -23.04 14.67
N LEU A 262 1.83 -21.82 15.09
CA LEU A 262 0.97 -21.01 15.94
C LEU A 262 0.40 -19.82 15.18
N LEU A 263 -0.94 -19.75 15.13
CA LEU A 263 -1.71 -18.63 14.62
C LEU A 263 -2.39 -17.89 15.78
N LEU A 264 -2.40 -16.57 15.70
CA LEU A 264 -3.09 -15.69 16.64
C LEU A 264 -4.20 -14.99 15.87
N VAL A 265 -5.43 -15.08 16.39
CA VAL A 265 -6.62 -14.56 15.70
C VAL A 265 -7.46 -13.77 16.68
N GLY A 266 -7.72 -12.49 16.36
CA GLY A 266 -8.64 -11.63 17.08
C GLY A 266 -10.02 -11.64 16.42
N ASN A 267 -11.07 -11.60 17.24
CA ASN A 267 -12.44 -11.75 16.76
C ASN A 267 -13.42 -10.71 17.36
N ALA A 268 -14.62 -10.67 16.79
CA ALA A 268 -15.69 -9.78 17.24
C ALA A 268 -16.30 -10.19 18.58
N ASN A 269 -16.04 -11.42 19.06
CA ASN A 269 -16.47 -11.89 20.40
C ASN A 269 -15.51 -11.49 21.52
N LYS A 270 -14.67 -10.46 21.26
CA LYS A 270 -13.74 -9.89 22.25
C LYS A 270 -12.66 -10.87 22.72
N GLU A 271 -12.24 -11.78 21.85
CA GLU A 271 -11.25 -12.82 22.16
C GLU A 271 -10.05 -12.76 21.23
N ILE A 272 -8.87 -13.12 21.73
CA ILE A 272 -7.75 -13.60 20.97
C ILE A 272 -7.65 -15.11 21.17
N ASN A 273 -7.65 -15.85 20.08
CA ASN A 273 -7.47 -17.28 20.03
C ASN A 273 -6.07 -17.64 19.51
N ALA A 274 -5.32 -18.41 20.28
CA ALA A 274 -4.10 -19.08 19.82
C ALA A 274 -4.50 -20.42 19.20
N ILE A 275 -4.20 -20.62 17.92
CA ILE A 275 -4.62 -21.78 17.15
C ILE A 275 -3.38 -22.53 16.68
N ASN A 276 -3.35 -23.85 16.94
CA ASN A 276 -2.40 -24.74 16.29
C ASN A 276 -2.86 -24.97 14.84
N PHE A 277 -2.09 -24.47 13.88
CA PHE A 277 -2.53 -24.51 12.48
C PHE A 277 -2.51 -25.96 11.90
N SER A 278 -1.58 -26.83 12.33
CA SER A 278 -1.53 -28.23 11.86
C SER A 278 -2.76 -29.02 12.26
N THR A 279 -3.25 -28.81 13.48
CA THR A 279 -4.43 -29.54 14.01
C THR A 279 -5.74 -28.78 13.82
N GLY A 280 -5.69 -27.44 13.64
CA GLY A 280 -6.84 -26.56 13.63
C GLY A 280 -7.49 -26.34 15.00
N ARG A 281 -6.84 -26.80 16.10
CA ARG A 281 -7.38 -26.68 17.45
C ARG A 281 -6.98 -25.36 18.10
N VAL A 282 -7.92 -24.75 18.82
CA VAL A 282 -7.64 -23.62 19.70
C VAL A 282 -6.91 -24.13 20.93
N ILE A 283 -5.71 -23.61 21.20
CA ILE A 283 -4.83 -23.99 22.30
C ILE A 283 -5.16 -23.13 23.53
N SER A 284 -5.32 -21.82 23.31
CA SER A 284 -5.54 -20.83 24.37
C SER A 284 -6.48 -19.75 23.89
N LYS A 285 -7.24 -19.19 24.84
CA LYS A 285 -8.13 -18.05 24.59
C LYS A 285 -7.88 -16.98 25.63
N LEU A 286 -7.93 -15.72 25.21
CA LEU A 286 -7.83 -14.58 26.10
C LEU A 286 -8.95 -13.58 25.78
N ASN A 287 -9.71 -13.20 26.82
CA ASN A 287 -10.84 -12.27 26.68
C ASN A 287 -10.40 -10.82 26.87
N PHE A 288 -11.07 -9.93 26.16
CA PHE A 288 -10.89 -8.47 26.20
C PHE A 288 -12.19 -7.75 26.49
N ASP A 289 -12.09 -6.44 26.65
CA ASP A 289 -13.26 -5.62 27.01
C ASP A 289 -14.14 -5.33 25.77
N ASP A 290 -13.56 -5.35 24.56
CA ASP A 290 -14.27 -5.17 23.30
C ASP A 290 -13.64 -5.98 22.15
N ALA A 291 -14.28 -5.94 20.96
CA ALA A 291 -13.84 -6.66 19.76
C ALA A 291 -12.37 -6.31 19.41
N VAL A 292 -11.57 -7.33 19.11
CA VAL A 292 -10.16 -7.16 18.74
C VAL A 292 -10.06 -6.93 17.25
N THR A 293 -9.66 -5.72 16.85
CA THR A 293 -9.71 -5.24 15.44
C THR A 293 -8.37 -5.22 14.74
N ALA A 294 -7.27 -5.20 15.47
CA ALA A 294 -5.93 -5.20 14.92
C ALA A 294 -4.97 -5.99 15.81
N LEU A 295 -4.03 -6.69 15.22
CA LEU A 295 -2.98 -7.46 15.89
C LEU A 295 -1.64 -7.26 15.20
N ASP A 296 -0.58 -7.20 16.02
CA ASP A 296 0.78 -7.44 15.57
C ASP A 296 1.60 -8.09 16.68
N ILE A 297 2.71 -8.70 16.33
CA ILE A 297 3.57 -9.45 17.25
C ILE A 297 5.02 -8.97 17.12
N ASP A 298 5.75 -8.96 18.23
CA ASP A 298 7.16 -8.65 18.22
C ASP A 298 7.98 -9.73 17.50
N HIS A 299 9.20 -9.40 17.11
CA HIS A 299 10.07 -10.30 16.35
C HIS A 299 10.51 -11.57 17.14
N THR A 300 10.43 -11.54 18.47
CA THR A 300 10.74 -12.70 19.32
C THR A 300 9.55 -13.64 19.50
N GLY A 301 8.33 -13.17 19.18
CA GLY A 301 7.09 -13.88 19.41
C GLY A 301 6.61 -13.91 20.84
N GLN A 302 7.20 -13.10 21.71
CA GLN A 302 6.86 -13.08 23.14
C GLN A 302 5.76 -12.07 23.49
N LEU A 303 5.63 -11.01 22.70
CA LEU A 303 4.68 -9.93 22.94
C LEU A 303 3.76 -9.72 21.74
N ILE A 304 2.46 -9.79 21.99
CA ILE A 304 1.41 -9.39 21.04
C ILE A 304 0.92 -8.00 21.43
N PHE A 305 0.69 -7.16 20.44
CA PHE A 305 -0.01 -5.90 20.57
C PHE A 305 -1.38 -6.01 19.92
N ALA A 306 -2.44 -5.83 20.69
CA ALA A 306 -3.82 -5.99 20.24
C ALA A 306 -4.58 -4.68 20.40
N GLY A 307 -5.23 -4.23 19.34
CA GLY A 307 -6.12 -3.07 19.34
C GLY A 307 -7.57 -3.48 19.37
N ASP A 308 -8.39 -2.75 20.14
CA ASP A 308 -9.81 -3.00 20.22
C ASP A 308 -10.68 -1.94 19.52
N ALA A 309 -11.98 -2.20 19.48
CA ALA A 309 -12.97 -1.32 18.88
C ALA A 309 -13.21 -0.02 19.68
N GLN A 310 -12.71 0.10 20.91
CA GLN A 310 -12.81 1.29 21.76
C GLN A 310 -11.53 2.14 21.75
N GLY A 311 -10.51 1.75 20.96
CA GLY A 311 -9.25 2.47 20.87
C GLY A 311 -8.24 2.16 21.98
N TYR A 312 -8.39 1.04 22.69
CA TYR A 312 -7.37 0.56 23.60
C TYR A 312 -6.39 -0.37 22.90
N ILE A 313 -5.14 -0.32 23.36
CA ILE A 313 -4.08 -1.22 22.94
C ILE A 313 -3.68 -2.06 24.15
N TYR A 314 -3.74 -3.35 24.00
CA TYR A 314 -3.34 -4.33 24.99
C TYR A 314 -1.99 -4.92 24.62
N THR A 315 -1.12 -5.07 25.60
CA THR A 315 0.06 -5.90 25.50
C THR A 315 -0.25 -7.26 26.12
N VAL A 316 0.05 -8.32 25.37
CA VAL A 316 -0.22 -9.71 25.77
C VAL A 316 1.08 -10.49 25.65
N SER A 317 1.49 -11.19 26.71
CA SER A 317 2.61 -12.11 26.63
C SER A 317 2.17 -13.47 26.12
N VAL A 318 3.00 -14.06 25.29
CA VAL A 318 2.80 -15.38 24.68
C VAL A 318 3.89 -16.31 25.11
N ASN A 319 3.53 -17.49 25.55
CA ASN A 319 4.48 -18.58 25.67
C ASN A 319 4.55 -19.33 24.33
N SER A 320 5.66 -19.16 23.59
CA SER A 320 5.84 -19.72 22.25
C SER A 320 5.78 -21.24 22.18
N HIS A 321 6.04 -21.94 23.31
CA HIS A 321 6.01 -23.40 23.38
C HIS A 321 4.60 -23.93 23.66
N THR A 322 3.91 -23.33 24.62
CA THR A 322 2.59 -23.81 25.07
C THR A 322 1.45 -23.09 24.34
N GLY A 323 1.70 -21.93 23.72
CA GLY A 323 0.68 -21.08 23.13
C GLY A 323 -0.20 -20.36 24.15
N SER A 324 0.16 -20.42 25.47
CA SER A 324 -0.62 -19.74 26.51
C SER A 324 -0.47 -18.23 26.40
N LEU A 325 -1.60 -17.53 26.62
CA LEU A 325 -1.72 -16.07 26.52
C LEU A 325 -1.98 -15.46 27.88
N SER A 326 -1.30 -14.35 28.21
CA SER A 326 -1.57 -13.58 29.41
C SER A 326 -1.52 -12.07 29.14
N ARG A 327 -2.56 -11.33 29.55
CA ARG A 327 -2.62 -9.88 29.42
C ARG A 327 -1.69 -9.22 30.44
N THR A 328 -0.81 -8.33 29.96
CA THR A 328 0.14 -7.61 30.82
C THR A 328 -0.25 -6.17 31.03
N HIS A 329 -0.56 -5.43 29.97
CA HIS A 329 -0.84 -4.01 30.04
C HIS A 329 -2.04 -3.62 29.17
N LYS A 330 -2.68 -2.49 29.53
CA LYS A 330 -3.75 -1.84 28.76
C LYS A 330 -3.42 -0.36 28.65
N ASN A 331 -3.34 0.14 27.43
CA ASN A 331 -3.05 1.54 27.11
C ASN A 331 -4.17 2.11 26.25
N LYS A 332 -4.35 3.43 26.30
CA LYS A 332 -5.31 4.13 25.43
C LYS A 332 -4.56 4.77 24.27
N SER A 333 -4.98 4.52 23.01
CA SER A 333 -4.33 5.07 21.82
C SER A 333 -4.61 6.56 21.65
N SER A 334 -5.85 7.00 21.89
CA SER A 334 -6.28 8.38 21.74
C SER A 334 -7.35 8.78 22.74
N LYS A 335 -7.71 10.06 22.79
CA LYS A 335 -8.82 10.55 23.63
C LYS A 335 -10.19 10.08 23.11
N SER A 336 -10.33 9.84 21.82
CA SER A 336 -11.56 9.34 21.19
C SER A 336 -11.72 7.84 21.39
N LYS A 337 -12.98 7.39 21.38
CA LYS A 337 -13.35 5.97 21.33
C LYS A 337 -13.52 5.61 19.86
N SER A 338 -12.50 5.10 19.24
CA SER A 338 -12.51 4.77 17.80
C SER A 338 -11.74 3.47 17.56
N PRO A 339 -12.28 2.54 16.75
CA PRO A 339 -11.62 1.27 16.47
C PRO A 339 -10.20 1.44 15.96
N ILE A 340 -9.29 0.62 16.46
CA ILE A 340 -7.93 0.55 15.93
C ILE A 340 -7.96 -0.20 14.60
N THR A 341 -7.49 0.43 13.52
CA THR A 341 -7.48 -0.15 12.18
C THR A 341 -6.16 -0.82 11.84
N THR A 342 -5.08 -0.33 12.45
CA THR A 342 -3.73 -0.86 12.22
C THR A 342 -2.92 -0.79 13.50
N ILE A 343 -2.20 -1.87 13.78
CA ILE A 343 -1.09 -1.92 14.72
C ILE A 343 0.11 -2.44 13.93
N GLN A 344 1.27 -1.81 14.10
CA GLN A 344 2.52 -2.28 13.52
C GLN A 344 3.67 -2.10 14.50
N TYR A 345 4.34 -3.20 14.80
CA TYR A 345 5.55 -3.23 15.60
C TYR A 345 6.79 -3.02 14.72
N ARG A 346 7.79 -2.35 15.28
CA ARG A 346 9.12 -2.20 14.68
C ARG A 346 10.18 -2.34 15.77
N THR A 347 11.23 -3.09 15.47
CA THR A 347 12.33 -3.40 16.41
C THR A 347 13.18 -2.20 16.79
N PHE A 348 13.26 -1.20 15.93
CA PHE A 348 14.08 0.00 16.14
C PHE A 348 13.46 1.22 15.50
N SER A 349 13.57 2.35 16.17
CA SER A 349 13.19 3.69 15.71
C SER A 349 14.37 4.66 15.86
N LEU A 350 14.55 5.50 14.86
CA LEU A 350 15.55 6.57 14.89
C LEU A 350 15.17 7.68 15.88
N VAL A 351 13.87 7.97 15.99
CA VAL A 351 13.33 9.00 16.87
C VAL A 351 13.37 8.55 18.33
N ALA A 352 12.91 7.32 18.58
CA ALA A 352 12.80 6.79 19.96
C ALA A 352 14.04 6.05 20.44
N ARG A 353 14.90 5.58 19.54
CA ARG A 353 16.09 4.75 19.79
C ARG A 353 15.80 3.47 20.57
N CYS A 354 14.60 2.95 20.42
CA CYS A 354 14.10 1.72 21.05
C CYS A 354 13.06 1.06 20.14
N PRO A 355 12.55 -0.12 20.48
CA PRO A 355 11.39 -0.71 19.81
C PRO A 355 10.16 0.21 19.92
N VAL A 356 9.34 0.23 18.86
CA VAL A 356 8.19 1.15 18.75
C VAL A 356 6.96 0.46 18.20
N LEU A 357 5.81 1.06 18.47
CA LEU A 357 4.52 0.66 17.98
C LEU A 357 3.82 1.84 17.29
N LEU A 358 3.33 1.59 16.08
CA LEU A 358 2.43 2.48 15.37
C LEU A 358 1.01 1.98 15.55
N SER A 359 0.09 2.84 15.90
CA SER A 359 -1.34 2.54 15.87
C SER A 359 -2.08 3.59 15.06
N CYS A 360 -3.01 3.14 14.21
CA CYS A 360 -3.92 3.99 13.49
C CYS A 360 -5.35 3.66 13.93
N ALA A 361 -6.14 4.68 14.22
CA ALA A 361 -7.55 4.54 14.58
C ALA A 361 -8.44 5.02 13.41
N GLN A 362 -9.66 4.51 13.35
CA GLN A 362 -10.62 4.82 12.28
C GLN A 362 -10.95 6.31 12.18
N ASP A 363 -10.86 7.06 13.28
CA ASP A 363 -11.06 8.50 13.29
C ASP A 363 -9.89 9.30 12.70
N GLY A 364 -8.88 8.64 12.13
CA GLY A 364 -7.68 9.23 11.57
C GLY A 364 -6.63 9.64 12.60
N ASN A 365 -6.75 9.25 13.87
CA ASN A 365 -5.69 9.42 14.85
C ASN A 365 -4.61 8.36 14.64
N LEU A 366 -3.40 8.82 14.42
CA LEU A 366 -2.21 8.00 14.33
C LEU A 366 -1.36 8.27 15.56
N SER A 367 -1.04 7.23 16.32
CA SER A 367 -0.27 7.33 17.56
C SER A 367 1.00 6.50 17.47
N PHE A 368 2.09 7.07 17.94
CA PHE A 368 3.42 6.49 17.91
C PHE A 368 3.92 6.33 19.34
N PHE A 369 4.22 5.08 19.71
CA PHE A 369 4.62 4.69 21.07
C PHE A 369 6.03 4.11 21.07
N SER A 370 6.79 4.39 22.13
CA SER A 370 7.97 3.60 22.51
C SER A 370 7.54 2.41 23.37
N ILE A 371 8.26 1.31 23.22
CA ILE A 371 8.07 0.09 23.99
C ILE A 371 9.22 -0.05 24.99
N THR A 372 8.90 -0.10 26.27
CA THR A 372 9.90 -0.29 27.31
C THR A 372 10.12 -1.80 27.52
N THR A 373 11.30 -2.28 27.23
CA THR A 373 11.64 -3.69 27.34
C THR A 373 11.68 -4.18 28.79
N ASP A 374 12.09 -3.30 29.72
CA ASP A 374 12.20 -3.59 31.15
C ASP A 374 10.83 -3.83 31.83
N ALA A 375 9.76 -3.25 31.29
CA ALA A 375 8.40 -3.34 31.83
C ALA A 375 7.49 -4.30 31.04
N LYS A 376 8.04 -5.32 30.38
CA LYS A 376 7.28 -6.33 29.60
C LYS A 376 6.31 -5.72 28.60
N GLY A 377 6.79 -4.75 27.81
CA GLY A 377 6.02 -4.15 26.73
C GLY A 377 5.09 -3.01 27.14
N TYR A 378 5.42 -2.24 28.18
CA TYR A 378 4.70 -1.02 28.51
C TYR A 378 4.88 0.02 27.38
N LEU A 379 3.76 0.67 26.99
CA LEU A 379 3.73 1.64 25.90
C LEU A 379 3.75 3.07 26.44
N THR A 380 4.68 3.89 25.94
CA THR A 380 4.72 5.33 26.24
C THR A 380 4.47 6.10 24.95
N LEU A 381 3.45 6.96 24.93
CA LEU A 381 3.12 7.79 23.78
C LEU A 381 4.23 8.83 23.54
N ILE A 382 4.83 8.80 22.34
CA ILE A 382 5.86 9.77 21.91
C ILE A 382 5.19 10.92 21.16
N SER A 383 4.39 10.59 20.16
CA SER A 383 3.73 11.58 19.31
C SER A 383 2.40 11.07 18.77
N SER A 384 1.54 12.00 18.41
CA SER A 384 0.29 11.71 17.72
C SER A 384 0.08 12.65 16.56
N LEU A 385 -0.46 12.12 15.47
CA LEU A 385 -0.78 12.87 14.26
C LEU A 385 -2.26 12.65 13.91
N LYS A 386 -2.95 13.73 13.55
CA LYS A 386 -4.32 13.65 13.06
C LYS A 386 -4.29 13.65 11.53
N LEU A 387 -4.74 12.56 10.93
CA LEU A 387 -4.92 12.46 9.48
C LEU A 387 -6.23 13.16 9.07
N ALA A 388 -6.27 13.67 7.83
CA ALA A 388 -7.46 14.37 7.33
C ALA A 388 -8.67 13.45 7.07
N SER A 389 -8.43 12.16 6.96
CA SER A 389 -9.45 11.15 6.61
C SER A 389 -10.41 10.85 7.76
N ARG A 390 -11.71 10.66 7.44
CA ARG A 390 -12.77 10.48 8.44
C ARG A 390 -13.74 9.32 8.20
N LEU A 391 -13.83 8.77 6.98
CA LEU A 391 -14.98 7.93 6.61
C LEU A 391 -14.68 6.46 6.32
N GLN A 392 -13.43 6.08 6.05
CA GLN A 392 -13.07 4.71 5.69
C GLN A 392 -12.00 4.12 6.59
N THR A 393 -11.96 2.80 6.64
CA THR A 393 -10.91 2.05 7.33
C THR A 393 -9.60 2.21 6.57
N ILE A 394 -8.78 3.18 6.97
CA ILE A 394 -7.47 3.43 6.38
C ILE A 394 -6.41 2.73 7.20
N ARG A 395 -5.47 2.11 6.50
CA ARG A 395 -4.30 1.46 7.09
C ARG A 395 -3.06 2.33 6.90
N ALA A 396 -2.22 2.34 7.91
CA ALA A 396 -0.92 3.01 7.89
C ALA A 396 0.21 1.99 8.02
N SER A 397 1.39 2.33 7.52
CA SER A 397 2.59 1.50 7.65
C SER A 397 3.82 2.35 7.88
N PHE A 398 4.77 1.84 8.65
CA PHE A 398 6.09 2.44 8.72
C PHE A 398 6.78 2.38 7.36
N CYS A 399 7.45 3.45 7.00
CA CYS A 399 8.38 3.43 5.89
C CYS A 399 9.72 2.81 6.32
N PRO A 400 10.45 2.17 5.39
CA PRO A 400 11.77 1.62 5.65
C PRO A 400 12.77 2.63 6.21
N LEU A 401 13.67 2.20 7.10
CA LEU A 401 14.73 3.04 7.69
C LEU A 401 15.98 3.10 6.80
N LEU A 402 15.87 3.71 5.63
CA LEU A 402 16.89 3.63 4.58
C LEU A 402 17.97 4.69 4.64
N SER A 403 17.77 5.72 5.44
CA SER A 403 18.74 6.80 5.62
C SER A 403 18.58 7.38 7.00
N LEU A 404 19.58 7.15 7.83
CA LEU A 404 19.65 7.61 9.21
C LEU A 404 19.57 9.14 9.32
N GLU A 405 19.92 9.86 8.24
CA GLU A 405 19.97 11.32 8.22
C GLU A 405 18.66 12.00 7.80
N LYS A 406 17.70 11.26 7.22
CA LYS A 406 16.50 11.84 6.58
C LYS A 406 15.22 11.78 7.40
N GLY A 407 15.24 11.22 8.60
CA GLY A 407 14.07 11.11 9.48
C GLY A 407 13.35 9.77 9.41
N GLU A 408 12.28 9.64 10.16
CA GLU A 408 11.43 8.45 10.25
C GLU A 408 10.04 8.76 9.72
N PHE A 409 9.58 7.96 8.77
CA PHE A 409 8.39 8.25 8.00
C PHE A 409 7.36 7.13 8.13
N ILE A 410 6.11 7.52 7.94
CA ILE A 410 4.97 6.62 7.79
C ILE A 410 4.26 6.90 6.47
N VAL A 411 3.62 5.87 5.94
CA VAL A 411 2.78 5.96 4.75
C VAL A 411 1.36 5.57 5.09
N THR A 412 0.40 6.24 4.48
CA THR A 412 -1.03 5.95 4.67
C THR A 412 -1.81 6.24 3.40
N GLY A 413 -2.90 5.50 3.20
CA GLY A 413 -3.91 5.84 2.21
C GLY A 413 -4.72 7.07 2.61
N SER A 414 -5.59 7.52 1.72
CA SER A 414 -6.50 8.64 1.97
C SER A 414 -7.77 8.51 1.13
N GLU A 415 -8.84 9.16 1.59
CA GLU A 415 -10.14 9.23 0.90
C GLU A 415 -10.07 10.01 -0.42
N ASP A 416 -9.11 10.90 -0.57
CA ASP A 416 -8.87 11.69 -1.78
C ASP A 416 -8.12 10.93 -2.88
N ALA A 417 -8.07 9.60 -2.80
CA ALA A 417 -7.41 8.69 -3.75
C ALA A 417 -5.88 8.87 -3.83
N ASN A 418 -5.25 9.38 -2.78
CA ASN A 418 -3.81 9.59 -2.73
C ASN A 418 -3.15 8.75 -1.63
N VAL A 419 -1.85 8.52 -1.80
CA VAL A 419 -0.98 7.93 -0.77
C VAL A 419 -0.12 9.04 -0.19
N TYR A 420 -0.14 9.21 1.12
CA TYR A 420 0.58 10.26 1.82
C TYR A 420 1.72 9.72 2.66
N PHE A 421 2.81 10.49 2.72
CA PHE A 421 3.97 10.23 3.56
C PHE A 421 4.11 11.32 4.59
N TYR A 422 4.28 10.92 5.85
CA TYR A 422 4.40 11.82 6.97
C TYR A 422 5.71 11.60 7.73
N ASP A 423 6.36 12.70 8.13
CA ASP A 423 7.57 12.68 8.96
C ASP A 423 7.18 12.69 10.45
N LEU A 424 7.53 11.63 11.17
CA LEU A 424 7.27 11.51 12.61
C LEU A 424 8.08 12.50 13.46
N ALA A 425 9.22 12.97 12.95
CA ALA A 425 10.05 13.94 13.64
C ALA A 425 9.48 15.38 13.57
N ARG A 426 8.54 15.66 12.65
CA ARG A 426 7.99 17.00 12.40
C ARG A 426 6.46 17.02 12.43
N PRO A 427 5.80 16.80 13.55
CA PRO A 427 4.35 16.61 13.62
C PRO A 427 3.52 17.82 13.14
N LYS A 428 4.06 19.03 13.17
CA LYS A 428 3.36 20.24 12.70
C LYS A 428 3.39 20.44 11.18
N ASN A 429 4.40 19.89 10.49
CA ASN A 429 4.59 19.98 9.03
C ASN A 429 4.96 18.62 8.49
N SER A 430 4.11 17.64 8.79
CA SER A 430 4.44 16.22 8.69
C SER A 430 4.35 15.67 7.26
N CYS A 431 3.50 16.23 6.39
CA CYS A 431 3.35 15.72 5.02
C CYS A 431 4.58 16.07 4.17
N VAL A 432 5.31 15.04 3.74
CA VAL A 432 6.58 15.19 2.99
C VAL A 432 6.47 14.76 1.55
N ASN A 433 5.54 13.86 1.21
CA ASN A 433 5.33 13.39 -0.15
C ASN A 433 3.90 12.88 -0.35
N LYS A 434 3.47 12.84 -1.61
CA LYS A 434 2.15 12.39 -2.05
C LYS A 434 2.26 11.66 -3.36
N LEU A 435 1.68 10.44 -3.46
CA LEU A 435 1.56 9.69 -4.71
C LEU A 435 0.13 9.78 -5.22
N GLN A 436 0.00 10.07 -6.51
CA GLN A 436 -1.27 10.16 -7.21
C GLN A 436 -1.34 9.09 -8.29
N GLY A 437 -2.43 8.34 -8.36
CA GLY A 437 -2.58 7.26 -9.34
C GLY A 437 -3.84 6.44 -9.18
N HIS A 438 -4.42 6.40 -7.97
CA HIS A 438 -5.71 5.77 -7.74
C HIS A 438 -6.87 6.66 -8.23
N GLY A 439 -7.97 6.02 -8.60
CA GLY A 439 -9.21 6.71 -8.98
C GLY A 439 -10.23 6.77 -7.84
N SER A 440 -9.99 6.04 -6.77
CA SER A 440 -10.90 5.87 -5.64
C SER A 440 -10.14 5.90 -4.32
N PRO A 441 -10.80 6.04 -3.17
CA PRO A 441 -10.17 6.08 -1.86
C PRO A 441 -9.15 4.95 -1.64
N VAL A 442 -7.95 5.30 -1.18
CA VAL A 442 -6.88 4.35 -0.89
C VAL A 442 -7.04 3.82 0.52
N ILE A 443 -7.25 2.51 0.65
CA ILE A 443 -7.52 1.83 1.92
C ILE A 443 -6.26 1.23 2.52
N GLY A 444 -5.49 0.50 1.72
CA GLY A 444 -4.35 -0.30 2.16
C GLY A 444 -3.03 0.18 1.60
N VAL A 445 -1.97 0.06 2.39
CA VAL A 445 -0.59 0.31 2.00
C VAL A 445 0.32 -0.75 2.63
N ALA A 446 1.32 -1.22 1.89
CA ALA A 446 2.33 -2.14 2.41
C ALA A 446 3.65 -2.00 1.67
N TRP A 447 4.76 -2.11 2.40
CA TRP A 447 6.11 -2.19 1.86
C TRP A 447 6.53 -3.64 1.66
N ASN A 448 7.34 -3.88 0.62
CA ASN A 448 7.97 -5.19 0.44
C ASN A 448 9.18 -5.37 1.36
N HIS A 449 9.58 -6.62 1.55
CA HIS A 449 10.75 -6.98 2.37
C HIS A 449 12.06 -6.34 1.86
N GLY A 450 12.20 -6.16 0.55
CA GLY A 450 13.37 -5.51 -0.07
C GLY A 450 13.37 -3.98 0.02
N GLU A 451 12.37 -3.39 0.67
CA GLU A 451 12.26 -1.95 0.94
C GLU A 451 12.31 -1.03 -0.30
N ASN A 452 12.10 -1.60 -1.48
CA ASN A 452 12.18 -0.89 -2.77
C ASN A 452 10.83 -0.76 -3.49
N LEU A 453 9.80 -1.48 -3.04
CA LEU A 453 8.46 -1.45 -3.60
C LEU A 453 7.43 -1.13 -2.50
N LEU A 454 6.51 -0.23 -2.84
CA LEU A 454 5.33 0.07 -2.05
C LEU A 454 4.10 -0.37 -2.83
N ALA A 455 3.22 -1.15 -2.22
CA ALA A 455 1.90 -1.44 -2.78
C ALA A 455 0.84 -0.59 -2.09
N SER A 456 -0.16 -0.15 -2.85
CA SER A 456 -1.35 0.53 -2.35
C SER A 456 -2.61 -0.01 -3.01
N SER A 457 -3.72 -0.07 -2.28
CA SER A 457 -5.00 -0.58 -2.78
C SER A 457 -6.14 0.40 -2.55
N ASP A 458 -7.13 0.39 -3.44
CA ASP A 458 -8.27 1.26 -3.37
C ASP A 458 -9.62 0.53 -3.20
N SER A 459 -10.67 1.31 -2.98
CA SER A 459 -12.04 0.81 -2.81
C SER A 459 -12.65 0.22 -4.07
N ASP A 460 -12.10 0.50 -5.25
CA ASP A 460 -12.59 -0.03 -6.54
C ASP A 460 -11.88 -1.31 -6.98
N GLY A 461 -10.97 -1.83 -6.14
CA GLY A 461 -10.28 -3.10 -6.43
C GLY A 461 -8.96 -2.94 -7.19
N THR A 462 -8.43 -1.72 -7.33
CA THR A 462 -7.13 -1.50 -7.97
C THR A 462 -6.01 -1.60 -6.95
N VAL A 463 -4.96 -2.35 -7.29
CA VAL A 463 -3.70 -2.40 -6.54
C VAL A 463 -2.58 -1.83 -7.41
N ILE A 464 -1.91 -0.80 -6.91
CA ILE A 464 -0.77 -0.16 -7.59
C ILE A 464 0.50 -0.47 -6.80
N VAL A 465 1.52 -0.96 -7.49
CA VAL A 465 2.86 -1.15 -6.93
C VAL A 465 3.76 -0.02 -7.44
N TRP A 466 4.38 0.69 -6.52
CA TRP A 466 5.25 1.84 -6.76
C TRP A 466 6.70 1.43 -6.57
N LYS A 467 7.58 1.83 -7.48
CA LYS A 467 9.01 1.59 -7.38
C LYS A 467 9.70 2.81 -6.79
N ARG A 468 10.40 2.61 -5.66
CA ARG A 468 11.19 3.66 -5.05
C ARG A 468 12.40 4.02 -5.91
N ALA A 469 12.75 5.30 -5.97
CA ALA A 469 14.00 5.73 -6.57
C ALA A 469 15.16 5.27 -5.68
N LYS A 470 16.18 4.66 -6.27
CA LYS A 470 17.43 4.41 -5.55
C LYS A 470 18.08 5.79 -5.31
N THR A 471 18.30 6.16 -4.07
CA THR A 471 19.21 7.25 -3.73
C THR A 471 20.62 6.68 -3.88
N ASN A 472 21.36 7.19 -4.86
CA ASN A 472 22.80 6.93 -4.99
C ASN A 472 23.53 7.61 -3.85
#